data_f05b1fdcb2e380d3e3065179df3fd8ba
#
_entry.id   f05b1fdcb2e380d3e3065179df3fd8ba
#
_cell.length_a   1.000
_cell.length_b   1.000
_cell.length_c   1.000
_cell.angle_alpha   90.00
_cell.angle_beta   90.00
_cell.angle_gamma   90.00
#
_symmetry.space_group_name_H-M   'P 1'
#
loop_
_entity.id
_entity.type
_entity.pdbx_description
1 polymer ?
#
loop_
_entity_poly.entity_id
_entity_poly.type
_entity_poly.pdbx_seq_one_letter_code
_entity_poly.pdbx_strand_id
1 'polypeptide(L)'
;ENVRDSYHATLLHTFYTTFKVNRLDMDGGIVLSDRKWHHISYSKRATLVAADEYREAEVHSAQYNSELDGPQLLEAWEGFDDQITHSIQTIFPNLVLQLTLNSLAVRFFVPRGVDKTELFWVFLGYETDTPEQEKMRVMQANLTGAAGLVALEDGCINAFVQRGTHASPDKASFIEMGGRLAESNESSRATEAAVRGFWHGYQTIMGFHE
;
A
#
# COMPACT_ATOMS: atom_id res chain seq x y z
N GLU A 1 1.16 6.15 4.23
CA GLU A 1 0.76 6.56 2.88
C GLU A 1 1.93 6.66 1.90
N ASN A 2 3.03 7.26 2.30
CA ASN A 2 4.19 7.44 1.42
C ASN A 2 5.07 6.19 1.34
N VAL A 3 4.90 5.28 2.25
CA VAL A 3 5.74 4.08 2.41
C VAL A 3 4.86 2.88 2.67
N ARG A 4 5.22 1.74 2.14
CA ARG A 4 4.56 0.47 2.43
C ARG A 4 4.79 0.10 3.90
N ASP A 5 3.78 0.22 4.70
CA ASP A 5 3.71 -0.23 6.09
C ASP A 5 3.00 -1.58 6.15
N SER A 6 3.73 -2.63 6.52
CA SER A 6 3.20 -3.99 6.54
C SER A 6 2.30 -4.27 7.75
N TYR A 7 2.48 -3.56 8.85
CA TYR A 7 1.59 -3.71 10.00
C TYR A 7 0.18 -3.26 9.65
N HIS A 8 0.00 -2.00 9.18
CA HIS A 8 -1.34 -1.53 8.87
C HIS A 8 -1.95 -2.22 7.65
N ALA A 9 -1.19 -2.37 6.57
CA ALA A 9 -1.71 -2.93 5.33
C ALA A 9 -2.15 -4.40 5.47
N THR A 10 -1.54 -5.14 6.35
CA THR A 10 -1.87 -6.55 6.58
C THR A 10 -2.98 -6.73 7.62
N LEU A 11 -2.99 -5.91 8.66
CA LEU A 11 -3.83 -6.12 9.84
C LEU A 11 -5.08 -5.23 9.86
N LEU A 12 -5.04 -4.04 9.30
CA LEU A 12 -6.08 -3.03 9.47
C LEU A 12 -7.03 -2.92 8.27
N HIS A 13 -6.54 -3.10 7.04
CA HIS A 13 -7.42 -3.03 5.88
C HIS A 13 -8.41 -4.19 5.83
N THR A 14 -9.70 -3.88 5.87
CA THR A 14 -10.77 -4.84 5.59
C THR A 14 -10.89 -5.18 4.11
N PHE A 15 -10.28 -4.36 3.25
CA PHE A 15 -10.19 -4.54 1.81
C PHE A 15 -9.85 -5.99 1.41
N TYR A 16 -8.82 -6.57 1.99
CA TYR A 16 -8.39 -7.93 1.63
C TYR A 16 -9.44 -8.99 1.91
N THR A 17 -10.17 -8.85 3.02
CA THR A 17 -11.26 -9.80 3.35
C THR A 17 -12.47 -9.58 2.46
N THR A 18 -12.86 -8.32 2.23
CA THR A 18 -13.98 -7.96 1.35
C THR A 18 -13.76 -8.47 -0.07
N PHE A 19 -12.55 -8.40 -0.57
CA PHE A 19 -12.21 -8.87 -1.91
C PHE A 19 -11.70 -10.30 -1.96
N LYS A 20 -11.73 -11.02 -0.84
CA LYS A 20 -11.26 -12.41 -0.75
C LYS A 20 -9.84 -12.59 -1.31
N VAL A 21 -8.97 -11.61 -1.06
CA VAL A 21 -7.58 -11.63 -1.50
C VAL A 21 -6.72 -12.29 -0.42
N ASN A 22 -5.98 -13.33 -0.78
CA ASN A 22 -5.01 -13.92 0.14
C ASN A 22 -3.90 -12.92 0.47
N ARG A 23 -3.81 -12.53 1.73
CA ARG A 23 -2.76 -11.63 2.22
C ARG A 23 -1.63 -12.34 2.95
N LEU A 24 -1.81 -13.61 3.27
CA LEU A 24 -0.82 -14.40 4.01
C LEU A 24 0.20 -15.05 3.08
N ASP A 25 -0.22 -15.41 1.86
CA ASP A 25 0.60 -16.11 0.86
C ASP A 25 0.58 -15.37 -0.49
N MET A 26 0.83 -14.07 -0.47
CA MET A 26 0.95 -13.30 -1.71
C MET A 26 2.38 -13.37 -2.23
N ASP A 27 2.56 -13.94 -3.42
CA ASP A 27 3.83 -13.88 -4.14
C ASP A 27 4.19 -12.41 -4.41
N GLY A 28 5.31 -11.99 -3.87
CA GLY A 28 5.75 -10.62 -3.96
C GLY A 28 6.84 -10.28 -2.96
N GLY A 29 7.33 -9.06 -3.04
CA GLY A 29 8.46 -8.64 -2.23
C GLY A 29 8.59 -7.14 -2.09
N ILE A 30 9.67 -6.76 -1.41
CA ILE A 30 10.13 -5.38 -1.27
C ILE A 30 11.57 -5.29 -1.75
N VAL A 31 11.82 -4.40 -2.69
CA VAL A 31 13.14 -4.06 -3.21
C VAL A 31 13.47 -2.63 -2.83
N LEU A 32 14.63 -2.42 -2.23
CA LEU A 32 15.15 -1.11 -1.88
C LEU A 32 16.29 -0.71 -2.83
N SER A 33 16.41 0.58 -3.10
CA SER A 33 17.56 1.15 -3.80
C SER A 33 18.87 0.97 -2.99
N ASP A 34 20.00 1.21 -3.62
CA ASP A 34 21.33 1.13 -2.95
C ASP A 34 21.41 2.00 -1.69
N ARG A 35 20.80 3.21 -1.74
CA ARG A 35 20.72 4.11 -0.58
C ARG A 35 19.59 3.76 0.39
N LYS A 36 18.78 2.74 0.10
CA LYS A 36 17.62 2.28 0.90
C LYS A 36 16.44 3.27 0.99
N TRP A 37 16.51 4.42 0.36
CA TRP A 37 15.50 5.48 0.49
C TRP A 37 14.31 5.31 -0.46
N HIS A 38 14.56 4.77 -1.63
CA HIS A 38 13.52 4.42 -2.60
C HIS A 38 13.22 2.95 -2.47
N HIS A 39 11.97 2.58 -2.68
CA HIS A 39 11.60 1.17 -2.64
C HIS A 39 10.48 0.86 -3.62
N ILE A 40 10.39 -0.41 -3.96
CA ILE A 40 9.26 -1.00 -4.68
C ILE A 40 8.72 -2.13 -3.82
N SER A 41 7.46 -2.02 -3.42
CA SER A 41 6.69 -3.15 -2.91
C SER A 41 5.82 -3.66 -4.03
N TYR A 42 5.89 -4.94 -4.34
CA TYR A 42 5.10 -5.53 -5.44
C TYR A 42 4.44 -6.82 -5.00
N SER A 43 3.35 -7.18 -5.68
CA SER A 43 2.79 -8.52 -5.65
C SER A 43 2.36 -8.94 -7.04
N LYS A 44 2.64 -10.20 -7.34
CA LYS A 44 2.15 -10.88 -8.52
C LYS A 44 0.67 -11.24 -8.32
N ARG A 45 0.05 -11.70 -9.38
CA ARG A 45 -1.38 -12.00 -9.41
C ARG A 45 -1.83 -12.71 -8.15
N ALA A 46 -2.59 -11.99 -7.33
CA ALA A 46 -3.19 -12.58 -6.14
C ALA A 46 -4.18 -13.66 -6.56
N THR A 47 -3.95 -14.86 -6.12
CA THR A 47 -4.94 -15.93 -6.26
C THR A 47 -6.09 -15.57 -5.33
N LEU A 48 -7.31 -15.48 -5.85
CA LEU A 48 -8.49 -15.35 -5.02
C LEU A 48 -8.59 -16.61 -4.15
N VAL A 49 -8.51 -16.43 -2.85
CA VAL A 49 -8.56 -17.53 -1.89
C VAL A 49 -9.96 -17.66 -1.36
N ALA A 50 -10.37 -18.89 -1.14
CA ALA A 50 -11.65 -19.19 -0.52
C ALA A 50 -11.73 -18.52 0.86
N ALA A 51 -12.87 -17.90 1.18
CA ALA A 51 -13.12 -17.25 2.47
C ALA A 51 -12.88 -18.20 3.68
N ASP A 52 -12.86 -19.48 3.44
CA ASP A 52 -12.63 -20.52 4.44
C ASP A 52 -11.21 -20.46 5.05
N GLU A 53 -10.17 -20.16 4.27
CA GLU A 53 -8.80 -20.02 4.80
C GLU A 53 -8.67 -18.89 5.82
N TYR A 54 -9.39 -17.78 5.64
CA TYR A 54 -9.44 -16.69 6.62
C TYR A 54 -10.18 -17.08 7.89
N ARG A 55 -11.20 -17.94 7.78
CA ARG A 55 -11.93 -18.46 8.94
C ARG A 55 -11.07 -19.47 9.72
N GLU A 56 -10.37 -20.34 9.01
CA GLU A 56 -9.45 -21.31 9.62
C GLU A 56 -8.28 -20.60 10.32
N ALA A 57 -7.80 -19.50 9.76
CA ALA A 57 -6.77 -18.66 10.38
C ALA A 57 -7.30 -17.72 11.50
N GLU A 58 -8.58 -17.84 11.85
CA GLU A 58 -9.24 -17.03 12.89
C GLU A 58 -9.11 -15.51 12.69
N VAL A 59 -8.98 -15.06 11.45
CA VAL A 59 -8.89 -13.62 11.14
C VAL A 59 -10.23 -12.96 11.47
N HIS A 60 -10.22 -11.99 12.38
CA HIS A 60 -11.44 -11.37 12.90
C HIS A 60 -12.37 -10.84 11.80
N SER A 61 -11.82 -10.20 10.78
CA SER A 61 -12.58 -9.69 9.63
C SER A 61 -13.24 -10.79 8.78
N ALA A 62 -12.79 -12.05 8.86
CA ALA A 62 -13.40 -13.17 8.14
C ALA A 62 -14.76 -13.61 8.72
N GLN A 63 -15.12 -13.10 9.90
CA GLN A 63 -16.44 -13.35 10.51
C GLN A 63 -17.55 -12.59 9.79
N TYR A 64 -17.20 -11.56 9.02
CA TYR A 64 -18.16 -10.79 8.24
C TYR A 64 -18.27 -11.35 6.83
N ASN A 65 -19.48 -11.66 6.42
CA ASN A 65 -19.76 -12.07 5.04
C ASN A 65 -19.95 -10.83 4.17
N SER A 66 -18.83 -10.15 3.87
CA SER A 66 -18.83 -8.96 3.02
C SER A 66 -18.56 -9.37 1.58
N GLU A 67 -19.44 -8.93 0.69
CA GLU A 67 -19.27 -9.08 -0.75
C GLU A 67 -19.21 -7.71 -1.39
N LEU A 68 -18.46 -7.60 -2.48
CA LEU A 68 -18.40 -6.38 -3.26
C LEU A 68 -19.61 -6.33 -4.19
N ASP A 69 -20.44 -5.30 -4.10
CA ASP A 69 -21.61 -5.11 -4.99
C ASP A 69 -21.23 -4.99 -6.47
N GLY A 70 -20.00 -4.56 -6.73
CA GLY A 70 -19.43 -4.41 -8.08
C GLY A 70 -18.22 -5.32 -8.30
N PRO A 71 -18.37 -6.66 -8.40
CA PRO A 71 -17.24 -7.59 -8.52
C PRO A 71 -16.39 -7.34 -9.78
N GLN A 72 -16.94 -6.71 -10.82
CA GLN A 72 -16.21 -6.29 -12.02
C GLN A 72 -15.05 -5.31 -11.71
N LEU A 73 -15.02 -4.66 -10.55
CA LEU A 73 -13.89 -3.83 -10.13
C LEU A 73 -12.61 -4.64 -9.91
N LEU A 74 -12.71 -5.94 -9.73
CA LEU A 74 -11.58 -6.85 -9.54
C LEU A 74 -11.15 -7.55 -10.83
N GLU A 75 -11.88 -7.35 -11.93
CA GLU A 75 -11.47 -7.85 -13.23
C GLU A 75 -10.21 -7.11 -13.67
N ALA A 76 -9.24 -7.85 -14.19
CA ALA A 76 -7.99 -7.29 -14.67
C ALA A 76 -7.53 -8.01 -15.93
N TRP A 77 -6.92 -7.24 -16.83
CA TRP A 77 -6.16 -7.80 -17.95
C TRP A 77 -4.66 -7.69 -17.64
N GLU A 78 -3.89 -8.56 -18.24
CA GLU A 78 -2.44 -8.52 -18.13
C GLU A 78 -1.91 -7.29 -18.88
N GLY A 79 -1.45 -6.29 -18.13
CA GLY A 79 -0.96 -5.03 -18.69
C GLY A 79 0.54 -5.04 -19.00
N PHE A 80 1.29 -5.87 -18.26
CA PHE A 80 2.73 -6.07 -18.41
C PHE A 80 3.02 -7.57 -18.31
N ASP A 81 4.01 -8.04 -19.05
CA ASP A 81 4.42 -9.47 -19.09
C ASP A 81 5.27 -9.84 -17.86
N ASP A 82 4.79 -9.49 -16.66
CA ASP A 82 5.47 -9.70 -15.39
C ASP A 82 4.56 -10.26 -14.28
N GLN A 83 3.27 -10.41 -14.59
CA GLN A 83 2.22 -10.86 -13.67
C GLN A 83 2.01 -9.95 -12.44
N ILE A 84 2.66 -8.80 -12.37
CA ILE A 84 2.49 -7.87 -11.26
C ILE A 84 1.13 -7.18 -11.38
N THR A 85 0.30 -7.36 -10.37
CA THR A 85 -1.05 -6.76 -10.29
C THR A 85 -1.13 -5.65 -9.25
N HIS A 86 -0.11 -5.52 -8.42
CA HIS A 86 -0.03 -4.46 -7.43
C HIS A 86 1.42 -4.05 -7.23
N SER A 87 1.70 -2.77 -7.31
CA SER A 87 2.98 -2.22 -6.89
C SER A 87 2.83 -0.82 -6.29
N ILE A 88 3.64 -0.55 -5.27
CA ILE A 88 3.83 0.76 -4.68
C ILE A 88 5.31 1.07 -4.78
N GLN A 89 5.65 2.07 -5.59
CA GLN A 89 7.01 2.48 -5.87
C GLN A 89 7.24 3.86 -5.25
N THR A 90 7.91 3.90 -4.12
CA THR A 90 8.20 5.15 -3.42
C THR A 90 9.51 5.74 -3.92
N ILE A 91 9.44 6.96 -4.41
CA ILE A 91 10.58 7.80 -4.74
C ILE A 91 10.67 8.86 -3.64
N PHE A 92 11.62 8.65 -2.72
CA PHE A 92 11.84 9.54 -1.60
C PHE A 92 12.07 10.99 -2.08
N PRO A 93 11.51 12.01 -1.43
CA PRO A 93 10.78 11.92 -0.15
C PRO A 93 9.26 11.77 -0.29
N ASN A 94 8.64 12.12 -1.40
CA ASN A 94 7.20 12.40 -1.40
C ASN A 94 6.46 12.01 -2.69
N LEU A 95 7.08 11.24 -3.56
CA LEU A 95 6.47 10.77 -4.80
C LEU A 95 6.23 9.27 -4.73
N VAL A 96 5.04 8.84 -5.12
CA VAL A 96 4.70 7.42 -5.24
C VAL A 96 4.08 7.13 -6.59
N LEU A 97 4.58 6.11 -7.26
CA LEU A 97 3.93 5.50 -8.41
C LEU A 97 3.20 4.24 -7.92
N GLN A 98 1.95 4.10 -8.30
CA GLN A 98 1.12 2.99 -7.87
C GLN A 98 0.46 2.30 -9.06
N LEU A 99 0.54 0.98 -9.04
CA LEU A 99 -0.28 0.09 -9.85
C LEU A 99 -1.21 -0.69 -8.92
N THR A 100 -2.50 -0.70 -9.19
CA THR A 100 -3.45 -1.60 -8.54
C THR A 100 -4.40 -2.16 -9.59
N LEU A 101 -4.27 -3.46 -9.85
CA LEU A 101 -4.88 -4.12 -11.01
C LEU A 101 -4.46 -3.41 -12.31
N ASN A 102 -5.35 -2.70 -12.96
CA ASN A 102 -5.03 -1.90 -14.15
C ASN A 102 -5.06 -0.39 -13.89
N SER A 103 -5.39 0.05 -12.67
CA SER A 103 -5.33 1.47 -12.31
C SER A 103 -3.89 1.91 -12.08
N LEU A 104 -3.49 2.96 -12.75
CA LEU A 104 -2.18 3.60 -12.64
C LEU A 104 -2.35 4.96 -11.97
N ALA A 105 -1.57 5.23 -10.95
CA ALA A 105 -1.63 6.50 -10.23
C ALA A 105 -0.25 7.03 -9.89
N VAL A 106 -0.15 8.35 -9.87
CA VAL A 106 0.95 9.10 -9.27
C VAL A 106 0.41 9.82 -8.06
N ARG A 107 1.06 9.67 -6.91
CA ARG A 107 0.71 10.34 -5.67
C ARG A 107 1.79 11.30 -5.24
N PHE A 108 1.38 12.48 -4.76
CA PHE A 108 2.29 13.48 -4.21
C PHE A 108 1.85 13.84 -2.79
N PHE A 109 2.80 13.82 -1.87
CA PHE A 109 2.58 14.20 -0.48
C PHE A 109 3.18 15.57 -0.24
N VAL A 110 2.35 16.53 0.12
CA VAL A 110 2.76 17.92 0.34
C VAL A 110 2.46 18.33 1.78
N PRO A 111 3.47 18.37 2.66
CA PRO A 111 3.30 18.88 4.02
C PRO A 111 2.81 20.33 4.01
N ARG A 112 1.82 20.64 4.85
CA ARG A 112 1.25 21.98 5.04
C ARG A 112 1.38 22.49 6.48
N GLY A 113 2.14 21.79 7.29
CA GLY A 113 2.38 22.09 8.68
C GLY A 113 2.71 20.81 9.45
N VAL A 114 2.74 20.90 10.76
CA VAL A 114 3.08 19.76 11.64
C VAL A 114 1.95 18.74 11.78
N ASP A 115 0.73 19.14 11.45
CA ASP A 115 -0.50 18.38 11.66
C ASP A 115 -1.31 18.16 10.38
N LYS A 116 -0.80 18.66 9.25
CA LYS A 116 -1.53 18.59 7.98
C LYS A 116 -0.61 18.25 6.81
N THR A 117 -1.04 17.26 6.02
CA THR A 117 -0.45 16.90 4.73
C THR A 117 -1.55 16.85 3.68
N GLU A 118 -1.29 17.37 2.50
CA GLU A 118 -2.16 17.20 1.34
C GLU A 118 -1.62 16.06 0.48
N LEU A 119 -2.51 15.15 0.10
CA LEU A 119 -2.23 14.05 -0.80
C LEU A 119 -2.93 14.30 -2.13
N PHE A 120 -2.14 14.40 -3.18
CA PHE A 120 -2.63 14.54 -4.55
C PHE A 120 -2.57 13.19 -5.26
N TRP A 121 -3.62 12.89 -6.01
CA TRP A 121 -3.73 11.73 -6.87
C TRP A 121 -3.88 12.16 -8.32
N VAL A 122 -3.06 11.61 -9.20
CA VAL A 122 -3.17 11.76 -10.66
C VAL A 122 -3.27 10.37 -11.25
N PHE A 123 -4.40 10.07 -11.89
CA PHE A 123 -4.61 8.80 -12.57
C PHE A 123 -4.15 8.89 -14.01
N LEU A 124 -3.58 7.81 -14.50
CA LEU A 124 -2.98 7.72 -15.82
C LEU A 124 -3.65 6.61 -16.63
N GLY A 125 -3.67 6.79 -17.95
CA GLY A 125 -4.01 5.79 -18.96
C GLY A 125 -3.00 5.86 -20.10
N TYR A 126 -3.09 4.94 -21.03
CA TYR A 126 -2.30 4.95 -22.26
C TYR A 126 -3.14 5.48 -23.43
N GLU A 127 -2.52 6.18 -24.36
CA GLU A 127 -3.16 6.61 -25.60
C GLU A 127 -3.69 5.43 -26.43
N THR A 128 -3.15 4.26 -26.20
CA THR A 128 -3.51 3.01 -26.86
C THR A 128 -4.62 2.23 -26.15
N ASP A 129 -5.10 2.72 -25.01
CA ASP A 129 -6.19 2.06 -24.29
C ASP A 129 -7.47 2.09 -25.11
N THR A 130 -8.18 0.98 -25.15
CA THR A 130 -9.55 0.95 -25.70
C THR A 130 -10.52 1.69 -24.76
N PRO A 131 -11.70 2.11 -25.23
CA PRO A 131 -12.70 2.74 -24.36
C PRO A 131 -13.08 1.87 -23.14
N GLU A 132 -13.08 0.56 -23.31
CA GLU A 132 -13.37 -0.39 -22.23
C GLU A 132 -12.24 -0.42 -21.20
N GLN A 133 -10.99 -0.38 -21.66
CA GLN A 133 -9.82 -0.32 -20.79
C GLN A 133 -9.77 1.00 -20.02
N GLU A 134 -9.99 2.12 -20.69
CA GLU A 134 -10.07 3.43 -20.05
C GLU A 134 -11.16 3.45 -18.95
N LYS A 135 -12.36 2.97 -19.29
CA LYS A 135 -13.46 2.86 -18.34
C LYS A 135 -13.08 2.00 -17.13
N MET A 136 -12.41 0.88 -17.35
CA MET A 136 -12.00 -0.01 -16.26
C MET A 136 -10.96 0.67 -15.36
N ARG A 137 -9.96 1.38 -15.93
CA ARG A 137 -8.98 2.13 -15.13
C ARG A 137 -9.66 3.16 -14.23
N VAL A 138 -10.63 3.91 -14.76
CA VAL A 138 -11.42 4.90 -14.01
C VAL A 138 -12.25 4.23 -12.91
N MET A 139 -12.87 3.10 -13.21
CA MET A 139 -13.64 2.35 -12.20
C MET A 139 -12.73 1.84 -11.08
N GLN A 140 -11.58 1.27 -11.40
CA GLN A 140 -10.62 0.77 -10.40
C GLN A 140 -9.97 1.89 -9.57
N ALA A 141 -9.93 3.12 -10.08
CA ALA A 141 -9.52 4.28 -9.29
C ALA A 141 -10.42 4.50 -8.04
N ASN A 142 -11.65 3.99 -8.05
CA ASN A 142 -12.55 4.01 -6.88
C ASN A 142 -12.19 2.95 -5.82
N LEU A 143 -11.29 2.02 -6.09
CA LEU A 143 -10.77 1.11 -5.07
C LEU A 143 -9.71 1.80 -4.22
N THR A 144 -8.78 2.48 -4.86
CA THR A 144 -7.52 2.94 -4.23
C THR A 144 -7.32 4.44 -4.27
N GLY A 145 -8.11 5.18 -5.04
CA GLY A 145 -8.00 6.63 -5.16
C GLY A 145 -8.47 7.39 -3.92
N ALA A 146 -8.38 8.71 -3.95
CA ALA A 146 -8.67 9.61 -2.82
C ALA A 146 -10.05 9.39 -2.16
N ALA A 147 -11.06 8.98 -2.94
CA ALA A 147 -12.38 8.58 -2.45
C ALA A 147 -12.59 7.07 -2.52
N GLY A 148 -11.53 6.32 -2.76
CA GLY A 148 -11.57 4.87 -2.85
C GLY A 148 -11.60 4.20 -1.49
N LEU A 149 -12.09 2.96 -1.46
CA LEU A 149 -12.26 2.19 -0.24
C LEU A 149 -10.99 2.12 0.60
N VAL A 150 -9.85 1.81 -0.02
CA VAL A 150 -8.56 1.66 0.67
C VAL A 150 -8.06 2.99 1.23
N ALA A 151 -8.08 4.06 0.45
CA ALA A 151 -7.60 5.37 0.90
C ALA A 151 -8.51 5.99 1.99
N LEU A 152 -9.79 5.68 2.02
CA LEU A 152 -10.67 6.10 3.11
C LEU A 152 -10.32 5.41 4.43
N GLU A 153 -9.94 4.13 4.39
CA GLU A 153 -9.42 3.42 5.56
C GLU A 153 -8.12 4.09 6.06
N ASP A 154 -7.17 4.37 5.15
CA ASP A 154 -5.93 5.07 5.47
C ASP A 154 -6.18 6.46 6.08
N GLY A 155 -7.09 7.22 5.50
CA GLY A 155 -7.46 8.55 6.02
C GLY A 155 -7.98 8.49 7.46
N CYS A 156 -8.77 7.48 7.79
CA CYS A 156 -9.24 7.24 9.15
C CYS A 156 -8.07 6.89 10.10
N ILE A 157 -7.21 5.97 9.70
CA ILE A 157 -6.06 5.54 10.50
C ILE A 157 -5.06 6.68 10.71
N ASN A 158 -4.74 7.44 9.68
CA ASN A 158 -3.83 8.57 9.78
C ASN A 158 -4.32 9.62 10.78
N ALA A 159 -5.63 9.85 10.86
CA ALA A 159 -6.21 10.75 11.86
C ALA A 159 -6.06 10.20 13.29
N PHE A 160 -6.14 8.88 13.49
CA PHE A 160 -5.87 8.26 14.79
C PHE A 160 -4.39 8.34 15.16
N VAL A 161 -3.49 8.06 14.22
CA VAL A 161 -2.03 8.14 14.42
C VAL A 161 -1.64 9.56 14.81
N GLN A 162 -2.13 10.58 14.11
CA GLN A 162 -1.86 11.99 14.45
C GLN A 162 -2.28 12.34 15.88
N ARG A 163 -3.49 11.92 16.29
CA ARG A 163 -3.95 12.13 17.68
C ARG A 163 -3.12 11.36 18.69
N GLY A 164 -2.75 10.11 18.38
CA GLY A 164 -1.92 9.28 19.25
C GLY A 164 -0.53 9.87 19.46
N THR A 165 0.11 10.37 18.40
CA THR A 165 1.41 11.03 18.45
C THR A 165 1.36 12.30 19.31
N HIS A 166 0.32 13.11 19.16
CA HIS A 166 0.12 14.30 20.01
C HIS A 166 -0.10 13.95 21.48
N ALA A 167 -0.86 12.89 21.77
CA ALA A 167 -1.18 12.48 23.13
C ALA A 167 -0.01 11.79 23.85
N SER A 168 0.99 11.31 23.12
CA SER A 168 2.08 10.50 23.69
C SER A 168 3.43 10.83 23.04
N PRO A 169 3.91 12.10 23.13
CA PRO A 169 5.13 12.53 22.44
C PRO A 169 6.39 11.83 22.92
N ASP A 170 6.39 11.31 24.16
CA ASP A 170 7.53 10.64 24.78
C ASP A 170 7.52 9.11 24.57
N LYS A 171 6.59 8.59 23.78
CA LYS A 171 6.51 7.15 23.52
C LYS A 171 7.24 6.79 22.24
N ALA A 172 7.97 5.69 22.28
CA ALA A 172 8.61 5.08 21.13
C ALA A 172 7.76 3.94 20.58
N SER A 173 7.79 3.76 19.26
CA SER A 173 7.19 2.63 18.57
C SER A 173 8.30 1.70 18.05
N PHE A 174 8.00 0.40 18.02
CA PHE A 174 8.89 -0.60 17.43
C PHE A 174 8.48 -0.90 15.99
N ILE A 175 9.44 -0.83 15.07
CA ILE A 175 9.24 -1.08 13.63
C ILE A 175 10.19 -2.21 13.22
N GLU A 176 9.99 -3.40 13.77
CA GLU A 176 10.91 -4.53 13.65
C GLU A 176 10.39 -5.72 12.81
N MET A 177 9.20 -5.65 12.23
CA MET A 177 8.73 -6.71 11.34
C MET A 177 9.76 -6.93 10.22
N GLY A 178 10.23 -8.17 10.05
CA GLY A 178 11.27 -8.50 9.08
C GLY A 178 12.70 -8.08 9.49
N GLY A 179 12.94 -7.78 10.78
CA GLY A 179 14.27 -7.44 11.32
C GLY A 179 14.48 -5.96 11.60
N ARG A 180 15.73 -5.58 11.81
CA ARG A 180 16.12 -4.21 12.18
C ARG A 180 16.77 -3.41 11.05
N LEU A 181 17.23 -4.07 10.01
CA LEU A 181 17.92 -3.44 8.88
C LEU A 181 16.94 -3.05 7.78
N ALA A 182 17.34 -2.09 6.97
CA ALA A 182 16.63 -1.74 5.72
C ALA A 182 17.24 -2.57 4.58
N GLU A 183 16.74 -3.78 4.40
CA GLU A 183 17.20 -4.73 3.39
C GLU A 183 16.06 -5.16 2.48
N SER A 184 16.37 -5.41 1.21
CA SER A 184 15.42 -5.97 0.27
C SER A 184 15.00 -7.37 0.68
N ASN A 185 13.75 -7.71 0.45
CA ASN A 185 13.21 -9.04 0.61
C ASN A 185 12.31 -9.36 -0.59
N GLU A 186 12.85 -10.08 -1.56
CA GLU A 186 12.14 -10.38 -2.81
C GLU A 186 11.20 -11.57 -2.69
N SER A 187 11.21 -12.24 -1.54
CA SER A 187 10.38 -13.42 -1.29
C SER A 187 9.17 -13.14 -0.38
N SER A 188 9.11 -11.95 0.25
CA SER A 188 8.02 -11.60 1.15
C SER A 188 7.85 -10.10 1.28
N ARG A 189 6.60 -9.68 1.46
CA ARG A 189 6.24 -8.30 1.83
C ARG A 189 6.04 -8.11 3.33
N ALA A 190 6.19 -9.16 4.12
CA ALA A 190 6.04 -9.11 5.59
C ALA A 190 7.31 -8.51 6.24
N THR A 191 7.56 -7.25 5.96
CA THR A 191 8.72 -6.50 6.47
C THR A 191 8.43 -5.00 6.49
N GLU A 192 8.99 -4.30 7.48
CA GLU A 192 9.00 -2.84 7.59
C GLU A 192 10.32 -2.23 7.07
N ALA A 193 11.07 -2.96 6.27
CA ALA A 193 12.32 -2.48 5.69
C ALA A 193 12.16 -1.17 4.89
N ALA A 194 11.04 -1.00 4.21
CA ALA A 194 10.72 0.22 3.47
C ALA A 194 10.56 1.43 4.41
N VAL A 195 9.86 1.26 5.54
CA VAL A 195 9.69 2.31 6.56
C VAL A 195 11.03 2.69 7.18
N ARG A 196 11.84 1.69 7.54
CA ARG A 196 13.21 1.93 8.06
C ARG A 196 14.10 2.64 7.04
N GLY A 197 14.02 2.26 5.78
CA GLY A 197 14.74 2.91 4.68
C GLY A 197 14.35 4.38 4.50
N PHE A 198 13.05 4.67 4.57
CA PHE A 198 12.56 6.05 4.52
C PHE A 198 13.13 6.90 5.65
N TRP A 199 13.05 6.42 6.88
CA TRP A 199 13.57 7.15 8.04
C TRP A 199 15.09 7.32 8.00
N HIS A 200 15.81 6.32 7.53
CA HIS A 200 17.26 6.45 7.30
C HIS A 200 17.57 7.56 6.29
N GLY A 201 16.82 7.63 5.19
CA GLY A 201 16.95 8.73 4.21
C GLY A 201 16.65 10.09 4.82
N TYR A 202 15.56 10.18 5.58
CA TYR A 202 15.17 11.41 6.25
C TYR A 202 16.24 11.90 7.23
N GLN A 203 16.71 11.04 8.11
CA GLN A 203 17.78 11.36 9.09
C GLN A 203 19.05 11.83 8.38
N THR A 204 19.46 11.11 7.33
CA THR A 204 20.67 11.46 6.56
C THR A 204 20.56 12.85 5.93
N ILE A 205 19.43 13.18 5.29
CA ILE A 205 19.26 14.48 4.62
C ILE A 205 19.10 15.62 5.62
N MET A 206 18.41 15.37 6.73
CA MET A 206 18.19 16.38 7.77
C MET A 206 19.42 16.58 8.69
N GLY A 207 20.44 15.75 8.54
CA GLY A 207 21.64 15.82 9.36
C GLY A 207 21.44 15.38 10.80
N PHE A 208 20.43 14.55 11.07
CA PHE A 208 20.24 13.94 12.37
C PHE A 208 21.23 12.77 12.49
N HIS A 209 22.28 12.97 13.25
CA HIS A 209 23.24 11.92 13.59
C HIS A 209 22.86 11.34 14.97
N GLU A 210 22.89 10.01 15.06
CA GLU A 210 22.82 9.33 16.35
C GLU A 210 24.10 9.58 17.18
#